data_fdffa4a85bbcd8e4ccc0c66f4a828b5b
#
_entry.id   fdffa4a85bbcd8e4ccc0c66f4a828b5b
#
_cell.length_a   1.000
_cell.length_b   1.000
_cell.length_c   1.000
_cell.angle_alpha   90.00
_cell.angle_beta   90.00
_cell.angle_gamma   90.00
#
_symmetry.space_group_name_H-M   'P 1'
#
loop_
_entity.id
_entity.type
_entity.pdbx_description
1 polymer ?
#
loop_
_entity_poly.entity_id
_entity_poly.type
_entity_poly.pdbx_seq_one_letter_code
_entity_poly.pdbx_strand_id
1 'polypeptide(L)'
;MRKWKYPLLLLAGIGISNVGGWIYLISLNLIVLDEWGSPLAVVILYVLKPVAAILTNGWAGSLIDRVNKRNLMAGLDFFRGVLIAALPFLSSNWWVYAVVLIINMGSAMFYPASMAYITTIIPRGNRQRFNAIRGLIGSGAFLIGPGIAGLMFMMGTPTFALYMNALALFLSGVITLFLPKLEDGIPVDKGDTKWEVIKEDWRMVWRFSRRATYVMVLYVLFSILLVMTAAIDSLEAAFSKEVLQLSNSTYGYLVSVAGGGFVLGSILNASLSHKLHHMHLMGFGSLLVSGGYLIYSFSEGFLLAAIGFAVLSFALAFATTGFETFYQEHIPAVIMGRVGSIYGLLEGVLVILSTVLIGVGAELVSIRFVVIAGSMIMLGVTVILYISSTRNYWEKQLRRNSECYNK
;
A
#
# COMPACT_ATOMS: atom_id res chain seq x y z
N MET A 1 23.32 -24.00 7.04
CA MET A 1 22.85 -22.94 7.95
C MET A 1 23.54 -21.57 7.74
N ARG A 2 24.86 -21.48 7.46
CA ARG A 2 25.54 -20.18 7.24
C ARG A 2 24.98 -19.33 6.08
N LYS A 3 24.44 -19.92 5.00
CA LYS A 3 23.94 -19.21 3.80
C LYS A 3 22.66 -18.38 4.03
N TRP A 4 21.87 -18.63 5.07
CA TRP A 4 20.61 -17.93 5.36
C TRP A 4 20.69 -16.96 6.55
N LYS A 5 21.84 -16.83 7.21
CA LYS A 5 22.03 -15.92 8.37
C LYS A 5 21.64 -14.49 8.04
N TYR A 6 22.23 -13.91 7.00
CA TYR A 6 21.95 -12.52 6.62
C TYR A 6 20.57 -12.30 6.01
N PRO A 7 20.06 -13.20 5.13
CA PRO A 7 18.65 -13.15 4.70
C PRO A 7 17.66 -13.16 5.87
N LEU A 8 17.86 -14.00 6.90
CA LEU A 8 16.98 -14.04 8.07
C LEU A 8 17.08 -12.78 8.93
N LEU A 9 18.28 -12.22 9.14
CA LEU A 9 18.44 -10.94 9.83
C LEU A 9 17.70 -9.81 9.10
N LEU A 10 17.81 -9.76 7.78
CA LEU A 10 17.10 -8.76 6.97
C LEU A 10 15.58 -8.92 7.08
N LEU A 11 15.09 -10.16 7.00
CA LEU A 11 13.66 -10.47 7.18
C LEU A 11 13.16 -10.10 8.59
N ALA A 12 13.97 -10.33 9.63
CA ALA A 12 13.63 -9.94 11.00
C ALA A 12 13.52 -8.41 11.15
N GLY A 13 14.49 -7.65 10.61
CA GLY A 13 14.42 -6.18 10.60
C GLY A 13 13.19 -5.67 9.86
N ILE A 14 12.93 -6.17 8.64
CA ILE A 14 11.75 -5.82 7.85
C ILE A 14 10.46 -6.18 8.61
N GLY A 15 10.41 -7.34 9.26
CA GLY A 15 9.24 -7.79 10.03
C GLY A 15 8.91 -6.88 11.19
N ILE A 16 9.92 -6.53 11.99
CA ILE A 16 9.80 -5.61 13.14
C ILE A 16 9.34 -4.23 12.65
N SER A 17 9.96 -3.71 11.58
CA SER A 17 9.58 -2.41 10.99
C SER A 17 8.15 -2.43 10.43
N ASN A 18 7.71 -3.53 9.81
CA ASN A 18 6.35 -3.63 9.27
C ASN A 18 5.29 -3.68 10.38
N VAL A 19 5.49 -4.47 11.43
CA VAL A 19 4.58 -4.49 12.60
C VAL A 19 4.53 -3.10 13.25
N GLY A 20 5.70 -2.49 13.47
CA GLY A 20 5.79 -1.13 13.99
C GLY A 20 5.05 -0.11 13.10
N GLY A 21 5.16 -0.25 11.78
CA GLY A 21 4.47 0.62 10.82
C GLY A 21 2.94 0.57 10.95
N TRP A 22 2.35 -0.60 11.20
CA TRP A 22 0.92 -0.73 11.46
C TRP A 22 0.52 -0.13 12.81
N ILE A 23 1.33 -0.37 13.87
CA ILE A 23 1.13 0.26 15.18
C ILE A 23 1.16 1.80 15.04
N TYR A 24 2.15 2.34 14.30
CA TYR A 24 2.26 3.77 14.03
C TYR A 24 1.02 4.33 13.31
N LEU A 25 0.59 3.67 12.24
CA LEU A 25 -0.56 4.12 11.42
C LEU A 25 -1.82 4.25 12.28
N ILE A 26 -2.15 3.19 13.02
CA ILE A 26 -3.35 3.16 13.87
C ILE A 26 -3.24 4.20 14.99
N SER A 27 -2.09 4.27 15.66
CA SER A 27 -1.89 5.20 16.78
C SER A 27 -1.94 6.66 16.34
N LEU A 28 -1.30 6.99 15.21
CA LEU A 28 -1.30 8.35 14.69
C LEU A 28 -2.69 8.81 14.26
N ASN A 29 -3.44 7.94 13.57
CA ASN A 29 -4.82 8.23 13.17
C ASN A 29 -5.70 8.55 14.39
N LEU A 30 -5.56 7.75 15.47
CA LEU A 30 -6.33 7.96 16.70
C LEU A 30 -5.90 9.23 17.43
N ILE A 31 -4.60 9.50 17.58
CA ILE A 31 -4.11 10.72 18.23
C ILE A 31 -4.65 11.95 17.51
N VAL A 32 -4.49 11.98 16.18
CA VAL A 32 -4.94 13.13 15.38
C VAL A 32 -6.45 13.30 15.46
N LEU A 33 -7.23 12.21 15.44
CA LEU A 33 -8.67 12.26 15.55
C LEU A 33 -9.11 12.71 16.96
N ASP A 34 -8.53 12.13 18.01
CA ASP A 34 -8.92 12.40 19.41
C ASP A 34 -8.50 13.81 19.84
N GLU A 35 -7.33 14.34 19.39
CA GLU A 35 -6.86 15.66 19.78
C GLU A 35 -7.48 16.80 18.95
N TRP A 36 -7.77 16.55 17.67
CA TRP A 36 -8.22 17.63 16.77
C TRP A 36 -9.69 17.55 16.41
N GLY A 37 -10.37 16.45 16.74
CA GLY A 37 -11.82 16.27 16.60
C GLY A 37 -12.33 16.39 15.15
N SER A 38 -11.47 16.25 14.15
CA SER A 38 -11.82 16.43 12.74
C SER A 38 -11.40 15.22 11.91
N PRO A 39 -12.35 14.54 11.22
CA PRO A 39 -12.03 13.49 10.24
C PRO A 39 -11.09 13.98 9.13
N LEU A 40 -11.22 15.23 8.71
CA LEU A 40 -10.36 15.84 7.70
C LEU A 40 -8.89 15.88 8.14
N ALA A 41 -8.63 16.02 9.44
CA ALA A 41 -7.28 15.99 9.98
C ALA A 41 -6.61 14.62 9.74
N VAL A 42 -7.35 13.53 9.90
CA VAL A 42 -6.87 12.16 9.60
C VAL A 42 -6.69 11.97 8.09
N VAL A 43 -7.63 12.47 7.29
CA VAL A 43 -7.56 12.43 5.81
C VAL A 43 -6.27 13.05 5.28
N ILE A 44 -5.81 14.17 5.87
CA ILE A 44 -4.55 14.82 5.48
C ILE A 44 -3.36 13.86 5.67
N LEU A 45 -3.33 13.01 6.71
CA LEU A 45 -2.27 12.03 6.92
C LEU A 45 -2.16 11.04 5.74
N TYR A 46 -3.30 10.60 5.20
CA TYR A 46 -3.35 9.70 4.04
C TYR A 46 -2.86 10.40 2.76
N VAL A 47 -3.14 11.70 2.61
CA VAL A 47 -2.64 12.53 1.49
C VAL A 47 -1.11 12.71 1.56
N LEU A 48 -0.54 12.84 2.75
CA LEU A 48 0.91 13.06 2.92
C LEU A 48 1.75 11.90 2.37
N LYS A 49 1.24 10.66 2.40
CA LYS A 49 1.98 9.48 1.93
C LYS A 49 2.26 9.51 0.41
N PRO A 50 1.26 9.66 -0.48
CA PRO A 50 1.52 9.81 -1.91
C PRO A 50 2.26 11.10 -2.25
N VAL A 51 2.03 12.21 -1.53
CA VAL A 51 2.79 13.45 -1.71
C VAL A 51 4.27 13.22 -1.42
N ALA A 52 4.60 12.57 -0.31
CA ALA A 52 5.97 12.22 0.05
C ALA A 52 6.64 11.35 -1.03
N ALA A 53 5.92 10.36 -1.56
CA ALA A 53 6.43 9.49 -2.62
C ALA A 53 6.74 10.30 -3.90
N ILE A 54 5.85 11.18 -4.31
CA ILE A 54 6.05 12.06 -5.49
C ILE A 54 7.28 12.96 -5.29
N LEU A 55 7.38 13.61 -4.14
CA LEU A 55 8.51 14.50 -3.82
C LEU A 55 9.84 13.76 -3.74
N THR A 56 9.83 12.50 -3.31
CA THR A 56 11.03 11.72 -3.05
C THR A 56 11.53 10.98 -4.29
N ASN A 57 10.65 10.39 -5.07
CA ASN A 57 11.00 9.49 -6.18
C ASN A 57 11.86 10.18 -7.26
N GLY A 58 11.76 11.50 -7.42
CA GLY A 58 12.52 12.24 -8.42
C GLY A 58 14.04 12.27 -8.19
N TRP A 59 14.51 12.17 -6.92
CA TRP A 59 15.93 12.30 -6.55
C TRP A 59 16.48 11.14 -5.73
N ALA A 60 15.61 10.39 -5.05
CA ALA A 60 16.01 9.33 -4.13
C ALA A 60 16.81 8.22 -4.83
N GLY A 61 16.44 7.86 -6.05
CA GLY A 61 17.17 6.84 -6.83
C GLY A 61 18.64 7.19 -6.99
N SER A 62 18.94 8.43 -7.37
CA SER A 62 20.33 8.90 -7.53
C SER A 62 21.11 8.88 -6.20
N LEU A 63 20.47 9.19 -5.09
CA LEU A 63 21.08 9.11 -3.76
C LEU A 63 21.34 7.64 -3.36
N ILE A 64 20.36 6.77 -3.54
CA ILE A 64 20.44 5.34 -3.21
C ILE A 64 21.59 4.67 -3.96
N ASP A 65 21.81 5.03 -5.22
CA ASP A 65 22.87 4.43 -6.03
C ASP A 65 24.28 4.82 -5.55
N ARG A 66 24.42 6.02 -4.95
CA ARG A 66 25.72 6.58 -4.53
C ARG A 66 26.14 6.23 -3.11
N VAL A 67 25.20 5.80 -2.27
CA VAL A 67 25.48 5.53 -0.86
C VAL A 67 25.43 4.04 -0.54
N ASN A 68 26.10 3.64 0.53
CA ASN A 68 26.03 2.28 1.02
C ASN A 68 24.60 1.96 1.49
N LYS A 69 23.91 1.02 0.80
CA LYS A 69 22.50 0.70 1.00
C LYS A 69 22.20 0.25 2.44
N ARG A 70 23.10 -0.54 3.07
CA ARG A 70 22.96 -0.94 4.48
C ARG A 70 22.92 0.27 5.41
N ASN A 71 23.89 1.17 5.27
CA ASN A 71 24.00 2.35 6.12
C ASN A 71 22.82 3.31 5.89
N LEU A 72 22.37 3.44 4.63
CA LEU A 72 21.19 4.23 4.29
C LEU A 72 19.93 3.65 4.94
N MET A 73 19.69 2.33 4.84
CA MET A 73 18.53 1.69 5.46
C MET A 73 18.53 1.86 6.98
N ALA A 74 19.68 1.60 7.64
CA ALA A 74 19.81 1.80 9.09
C ALA A 74 19.62 3.27 9.49
N GLY A 75 20.22 4.19 8.74
CA GLY A 75 20.07 5.63 8.97
C GLY A 75 18.63 6.10 8.81
N LEU A 76 17.90 5.61 7.80
CA LEU A 76 16.49 5.92 7.60
C LEU A 76 15.61 5.37 8.73
N ASP A 77 15.90 4.17 9.26
CA ASP A 77 15.17 3.61 10.39
C ASP A 77 15.41 4.44 11.67
N PHE A 78 16.66 4.78 11.99
CA PHE A 78 16.98 5.65 13.12
C PHE A 78 16.35 7.03 12.98
N PHE A 79 16.48 7.65 11.82
CA PHE A 79 15.92 8.96 11.53
C PHE A 79 14.39 8.98 11.73
N ARG A 80 13.68 8.01 11.14
CA ARG A 80 12.22 7.88 11.33
C ARG A 80 11.88 7.61 12.79
N GLY A 81 12.63 6.74 13.47
CA GLY A 81 12.43 6.43 14.88
C GLY A 81 12.53 7.68 15.78
N VAL A 82 13.53 8.54 15.55
CA VAL A 82 13.67 9.82 16.27
C VAL A 82 12.49 10.75 16.00
N LEU A 83 12.10 10.90 14.73
CA LEU A 83 10.96 11.75 14.35
C LEU A 83 9.64 11.27 14.94
N ILE A 84 9.39 9.95 14.94
CA ILE A 84 8.18 9.38 15.54
C ILE A 84 8.16 9.58 17.06
N ALA A 85 9.31 9.41 17.73
CA ALA A 85 9.43 9.68 19.16
C ALA A 85 9.24 11.18 19.50
N ALA A 86 9.51 12.07 18.55
CA ALA A 86 9.32 13.51 18.72
C ALA A 86 7.88 13.97 18.51
N LEU A 87 7.03 13.21 17.78
CA LEU A 87 5.65 13.60 17.46
C LEU A 87 4.81 14.01 18.69
N PRO A 88 4.83 13.29 19.82
CA PRO A 88 4.00 13.65 20.98
C PRO A 88 4.39 14.97 21.65
N PHE A 89 5.55 15.55 21.34
CA PHE A 89 5.99 16.84 21.89
C PHE A 89 5.58 18.03 21.00
N LEU A 90 4.96 17.77 19.85
CA LEU A 90 4.54 18.80 18.92
C LEU A 90 3.11 19.26 19.24
N SER A 91 2.99 20.51 19.65
CA SER A 91 1.69 21.12 20.00
C SER A 91 0.92 21.71 18.81
N SER A 92 1.54 21.82 17.64
CA SER A 92 0.94 22.42 16.47
C SER A 92 0.66 21.38 15.38
N ASN A 93 -0.55 21.35 14.86
CA ASN A 93 -0.99 20.46 13.79
C ASN A 93 -0.09 20.55 12.55
N TRP A 94 0.34 21.76 12.18
CA TRP A 94 1.20 21.98 11.02
C TRP A 94 2.57 21.32 11.18
N TRP A 95 3.16 21.34 12.39
CA TRP A 95 4.41 20.67 12.66
C TRP A 95 4.27 19.15 12.64
N VAL A 96 3.13 18.62 13.14
CA VAL A 96 2.85 17.17 13.04
C VAL A 96 2.79 16.75 11.58
N TYR A 97 2.05 17.47 10.72
CA TYR A 97 1.98 17.14 9.29
C TYR A 97 3.34 17.27 8.60
N ALA A 98 4.13 18.30 8.91
CA ALA A 98 5.46 18.47 8.34
C ALA A 98 6.39 17.31 8.73
N VAL A 99 6.39 16.89 10.00
CA VAL A 99 7.19 15.75 10.47
C VAL A 99 6.70 14.44 9.87
N VAL A 100 5.38 14.22 9.77
CA VAL A 100 4.80 13.04 9.12
C VAL A 100 5.16 12.98 7.63
N LEU A 101 5.16 14.12 6.93
CA LEU A 101 5.62 14.18 5.54
C LEU A 101 7.08 13.71 5.43
N ILE A 102 7.96 14.19 6.30
CA ILE A 102 9.38 13.80 6.31
C ILE A 102 9.55 12.32 6.66
N ILE A 103 8.78 11.78 7.61
CA ILE A 103 8.76 10.34 7.93
C ILE A 103 8.36 9.52 6.69
N ASN A 104 7.32 9.96 5.98
CA ASN A 104 6.87 9.29 4.75
C ASN A 104 7.90 9.38 3.61
N MET A 105 8.63 10.49 3.49
CA MET A 105 9.75 10.61 2.55
C MET A 105 10.85 9.59 2.87
N GLY A 106 11.21 9.43 4.15
CA GLY A 106 12.14 8.40 4.61
C GLY A 106 11.65 6.98 4.28
N SER A 107 10.35 6.73 4.44
CA SER A 107 9.72 5.45 4.09
C SER A 107 9.75 5.17 2.59
N ALA A 108 9.50 6.20 1.76
CA ALA A 108 9.55 6.10 0.31
C ALA A 108 10.96 5.77 -0.21
N MET A 109 12.01 6.21 0.50
CA MET A 109 13.41 5.87 0.18
C MET A 109 13.81 4.47 0.67
N PHE A 110 13.25 4.02 1.80
CA PHE A 110 13.63 2.75 2.41
C PHE A 110 13.30 1.56 1.51
N TYR A 111 12.14 1.57 0.85
CA TYR A 111 11.70 0.47 -0.01
C TYR A 111 12.66 0.20 -1.17
N PRO A 112 12.98 1.17 -2.06
CA PRO A 112 13.91 0.94 -3.15
C PRO A 112 15.35 0.64 -2.67
N ALA A 113 15.81 1.24 -1.57
CA ALA A 113 17.10 0.94 -0.97
C ALA A 113 17.18 -0.53 -0.50
N SER A 114 16.12 -1.03 0.16
CA SER A 114 16.04 -2.43 0.59
C SER A 114 15.99 -3.39 -0.58
N MET A 115 15.28 -3.04 -1.68
CA MET A 115 15.24 -3.85 -2.89
C MET A 115 16.59 -3.94 -3.57
N ALA A 116 17.32 -2.84 -3.69
CA ALA A 116 18.68 -2.83 -4.22
C ALA A 116 19.63 -3.68 -3.35
N TYR A 117 19.50 -3.60 -2.02
CA TYR A 117 20.28 -4.42 -1.10
C TYR A 117 19.94 -5.92 -1.23
N ILE A 118 18.66 -6.28 -1.29
CA ILE A 118 18.18 -7.66 -1.47
C ILE A 118 18.74 -8.26 -2.75
N THR A 119 18.71 -7.54 -3.86
CA THR A 119 19.21 -8.05 -5.15
C THR A 119 20.70 -8.34 -5.16
N THR A 120 21.46 -7.68 -4.28
CA THR A 120 22.90 -7.88 -4.14
C THR A 120 23.24 -9.04 -3.21
N ILE A 121 22.52 -9.18 -2.09
CA ILE A 121 22.84 -10.17 -1.05
C ILE A 121 22.17 -11.54 -1.30
N ILE A 122 21.03 -11.57 -1.99
CA ILE A 122 20.27 -12.79 -2.23
C ILE A 122 20.62 -13.36 -3.62
N PRO A 123 21.20 -14.57 -3.70
CA PRO A 123 21.45 -15.24 -4.96
C PRO A 123 20.18 -15.39 -5.81
N ARG A 124 20.29 -15.30 -7.14
CA ARG A 124 19.14 -15.34 -8.07
C ARG A 124 18.19 -16.51 -7.80
N GLY A 125 18.70 -17.73 -7.58
CA GLY A 125 17.90 -18.91 -7.32
C GLY A 125 17.11 -18.91 -5.98
N ASN A 126 17.46 -18.03 -5.04
CA ASN A 126 16.80 -17.93 -3.72
C ASN A 126 15.89 -16.69 -3.60
N ARG A 127 15.89 -15.78 -4.58
CA ARG A 127 15.11 -14.54 -4.54
C ARG A 127 13.61 -14.78 -4.44
N GLN A 128 13.10 -15.74 -5.20
CA GLN A 128 11.68 -16.11 -5.17
C GLN A 128 11.26 -16.55 -3.77
N ARG A 129 12.04 -17.46 -3.15
CA ARG A 129 11.78 -17.93 -1.78
C ARG A 129 11.86 -16.81 -0.75
N PHE A 130 12.87 -15.94 -0.88
CA PHE A 130 13.02 -14.78 0.01
C PHE A 130 11.83 -13.82 -0.10
N ASN A 131 11.40 -13.48 -1.33
CA ASN A 131 10.26 -12.61 -1.57
C ASN A 131 8.93 -13.21 -1.07
N ALA A 132 8.76 -14.53 -1.20
CA ALA A 132 7.60 -15.23 -0.65
C ALA A 132 7.54 -15.11 0.89
N ILE A 133 8.68 -15.33 1.59
CA ILE A 133 8.76 -15.19 3.05
C ILE A 133 8.53 -13.72 3.44
N ARG A 134 9.11 -12.76 2.71
CA ARG A 134 8.89 -11.33 2.94
C ARG A 134 7.42 -10.93 2.77
N GLY A 135 6.75 -11.46 1.75
CA GLY A 135 5.31 -11.26 1.54
C GLY A 135 4.49 -11.82 2.71
N LEU A 136 4.82 -13.02 3.18
CA LEU A 136 4.18 -13.63 4.36
C LEU A 136 4.39 -12.79 5.62
N ILE A 137 5.59 -12.24 5.83
CA ILE A 137 5.89 -11.34 6.95
C ILE A 137 5.06 -10.06 6.83
N GLY A 138 4.93 -9.48 5.64
CA GLY A 138 4.09 -8.30 5.39
C GLY A 138 2.62 -8.55 5.71
N SER A 139 2.06 -9.66 5.23
CA SER A 139 0.68 -10.07 5.53
C SER A 139 0.48 -10.38 7.02
N GLY A 140 1.46 -11.03 7.65
CA GLY A 140 1.46 -11.29 9.10
C GLY A 140 1.51 -9.99 9.92
N ALA A 141 2.30 -9.01 9.49
CA ALA A 141 2.36 -7.71 10.14
C ALA A 141 1.03 -6.95 10.01
N PHE A 142 0.33 -7.04 8.89
CA PHE A 142 -1.02 -6.48 8.72
C PHE A 142 -2.05 -7.14 9.66
N LEU A 143 -1.97 -8.47 9.83
CA LEU A 143 -2.84 -9.18 10.77
C LEU A 143 -2.53 -8.84 12.24
N ILE A 144 -1.26 -8.86 12.62
CA ILE A 144 -0.84 -8.82 14.03
C ILE A 144 -0.65 -7.37 14.52
N GLY A 145 -0.17 -6.47 13.66
CA GLY A 145 0.20 -5.10 14.05
C GLY A 145 -0.93 -4.29 14.64
N PRO A 146 -2.10 -4.17 13.97
CA PRO A 146 -3.25 -3.46 14.51
C PRO A 146 -3.80 -4.09 15.81
N GLY A 147 -3.76 -5.43 15.91
CA GLY A 147 -4.13 -6.14 17.14
C GLY A 147 -3.21 -5.81 18.31
N ILE A 148 -1.89 -5.77 18.08
CA ILE A 148 -0.91 -5.31 19.07
C ILE A 148 -1.18 -3.85 19.47
N ALA A 149 -1.48 -2.97 18.50
CA ALA A 149 -1.86 -1.60 18.79
C ALA A 149 -3.11 -1.55 19.70
N GLY A 150 -4.14 -2.33 19.36
CA GLY A 150 -5.35 -2.44 20.18
C GLY A 150 -5.08 -2.90 21.63
N LEU A 151 -4.19 -3.91 21.80
CA LEU A 151 -3.74 -4.35 23.13
C LEU A 151 -2.96 -3.26 23.87
N MET A 152 -2.07 -2.52 23.18
CA MET A 152 -1.33 -1.42 23.77
C MET A 152 -2.26 -0.30 24.25
N PHE A 153 -3.37 -0.04 23.55
CA PHE A 153 -4.37 0.96 23.94
C PHE A 153 -5.17 0.54 25.19
N MET A 154 -5.27 -0.76 25.48
CA MET A 154 -5.85 -1.23 26.77
C MET A 154 -4.90 -1.01 27.95
N MET A 155 -3.58 -1.04 27.71
CA MET A 155 -2.55 -0.92 28.74
C MET A 155 -2.04 0.52 28.92
N GLY A 156 -2.28 1.38 27.92
CA GLY A 156 -1.76 2.74 27.88
C GLY A 156 -2.49 3.62 26.87
N THR A 157 -1.80 4.65 26.41
CA THR A 157 -2.32 5.62 25.45
C THR A 157 -1.82 5.30 24.03
N PRO A 158 -2.45 5.85 22.97
CA PRO A 158 -1.91 5.79 21.61
C PRO A 158 -0.49 6.36 21.51
N THR A 159 -0.13 7.33 22.35
CA THR A 159 1.24 7.89 22.48
C THR A 159 2.26 6.82 22.90
N PHE A 160 1.90 5.92 23.84
CA PHE A 160 2.76 4.81 24.22
C PHE A 160 3.06 3.89 23.03
N ALA A 161 2.06 3.64 22.20
CA ALA A 161 2.23 2.82 21.01
C ALA A 161 3.17 3.49 19.95
N LEU A 162 3.18 4.84 19.86
CA LEU A 162 4.16 5.56 19.04
C LEU A 162 5.59 5.32 19.52
N TYR A 163 5.84 5.37 20.85
CA TYR A 163 7.17 5.07 21.40
C TYR A 163 7.59 3.62 21.14
N MET A 164 6.64 2.67 21.20
CA MET A 164 6.94 1.28 20.86
C MET A 164 7.30 1.11 19.39
N ASN A 165 6.65 1.85 18.48
CA ASN A 165 7.07 1.87 17.08
C ASN A 165 8.45 2.52 16.90
N ALA A 166 8.74 3.63 17.56
CA ALA A 166 10.07 4.24 17.53
C ALA A 166 11.13 3.22 17.95
N LEU A 167 10.91 2.49 19.05
CA LEU A 167 11.79 1.41 19.51
C LEU A 167 11.92 0.30 18.46
N ALA A 168 10.83 -0.11 17.81
CA ALA A 168 10.86 -1.11 16.75
C ALA A 168 11.74 -0.67 15.56
N LEU A 169 11.67 0.61 15.16
CA LEU A 169 12.55 1.17 14.13
C LEU A 169 14.02 1.23 14.58
N PHE A 170 14.29 1.60 15.83
CA PHE A 170 15.66 1.54 16.37
C PHE A 170 16.20 0.10 16.35
N LEU A 171 15.40 -0.89 16.77
CA LEU A 171 15.79 -2.30 16.71
C LEU A 171 16.03 -2.77 15.27
N SER A 172 15.16 -2.39 14.34
CA SER A 172 15.33 -2.66 12.90
C SER A 172 16.63 -2.06 12.36
N GLY A 173 16.92 -0.81 12.70
CA GLY A 173 18.15 -0.12 12.33
C GLY A 173 19.40 -0.83 12.88
N VAL A 174 19.38 -1.23 14.16
CA VAL A 174 20.47 -2.00 14.79
C VAL A 174 20.64 -3.34 14.09
N ILE A 175 19.57 -4.10 13.85
CA ILE A 175 19.62 -5.37 13.11
C ILE A 175 20.21 -5.15 11.71
N THR A 176 19.83 -4.08 11.02
CA THR A 176 20.34 -3.74 9.70
C THR A 176 21.86 -3.47 9.72
N LEU A 177 22.41 -2.90 10.79
CA LEU A 177 23.85 -2.69 10.93
C LEU A 177 24.65 -4.00 11.07
N PHE A 178 24.05 -5.09 11.51
CA PHE A 178 24.69 -6.42 11.54
C PHE A 178 24.74 -7.11 10.18
N LEU A 179 24.10 -6.54 9.16
CA LEU A 179 24.19 -7.03 7.78
C LEU A 179 25.58 -6.69 7.18
N PRO A 180 26.08 -7.45 6.18
CA PRO A 180 27.36 -7.16 5.58
C PRO A 180 27.33 -5.81 4.85
N LYS A 181 28.41 -5.05 5.01
CA LYS A 181 28.66 -3.85 4.20
C LYS A 181 29.05 -4.32 2.79
N LEU A 182 28.17 -4.08 1.84
CA LEU A 182 28.47 -4.33 0.43
C LEU A 182 29.31 -3.18 -0.10
N GLU A 183 30.29 -3.49 -0.92
CA GLU A 183 31.05 -2.46 -1.62
C GLU A 183 30.11 -1.63 -2.47
N ASP A 184 30.32 -0.32 -2.48
CA ASP A 184 29.48 0.61 -3.24
C ASP A 184 29.58 0.22 -4.70
N GLY A 185 28.41 -0.03 -5.31
CA GLY A 185 28.31 -0.56 -6.65
C GLY A 185 29.01 0.31 -7.69
N ILE A 186 29.36 -0.28 -8.81
CA ILE A 186 29.92 0.36 -10.00
C ILE A 186 29.16 1.68 -10.25
N PRO A 187 29.87 2.81 -10.45
CA PRO A 187 29.21 4.06 -10.81
C PRO A 187 28.29 3.80 -12.02
N VAL A 188 27.00 3.86 -11.80
CA VAL A 188 26.05 3.81 -12.92
C VAL A 188 26.34 5.07 -13.73
N ASP A 189 26.75 4.85 -14.96
CA ASP A 189 26.94 5.93 -15.94
C ASP A 189 25.73 6.87 -15.88
N LYS A 190 25.98 8.14 -15.73
CA LYS A 190 24.95 9.17 -15.67
C LYS A 190 24.28 9.23 -17.04
N GLY A 191 23.36 8.29 -17.29
CA GLY A 191 22.41 8.46 -18.36
C GLY A 191 21.70 9.78 -18.08
N ASP A 192 22.01 10.78 -18.86
CA ASP A 192 21.37 12.08 -18.84
C ASP A 192 19.86 11.85 -18.77
N THR A 193 19.23 12.26 -17.65
CA THR A 193 17.78 12.34 -17.56
C THR A 193 17.36 13.55 -18.42
N LYS A 194 17.54 13.41 -19.71
CA LYS A 194 17.12 14.46 -20.66
C LYS A 194 15.61 14.46 -20.67
N TRP A 195 15.03 15.62 -20.54
CA TRP A 195 13.59 15.84 -20.70
C TRP A 195 13.02 15.16 -21.96
N GLU A 196 13.84 15.00 -22.98
CA GLU A 196 13.54 14.24 -24.19
C GLU A 196 13.24 12.75 -23.94
N VAL A 197 13.99 12.10 -23.05
CA VAL A 197 13.76 10.67 -22.67
C VAL A 197 12.41 10.53 -21.98
N ILE A 198 12.10 11.43 -21.03
CA ILE A 198 10.81 11.42 -20.33
C ILE A 198 9.67 11.62 -21.33
N LYS A 199 9.81 12.57 -22.26
CA LYS A 199 8.79 12.85 -23.28
C LYS A 199 8.61 11.66 -24.25
N GLU A 200 9.67 10.96 -24.55
CA GLU A 200 9.61 9.76 -25.38
C GLU A 200 8.94 8.59 -24.65
N ASP A 201 9.24 8.40 -23.36
CA ASP A 201 8.56 7.41 -22.51
C ASP A 201 7.06 7.68 -22.42
N TRP A 202 6.65 8.94 -22.20
CA TRP A 202 5.24 9.33 -22.22
C TRP A 202 4.58 9.06 -23.57
N ARG A 203 5.25 9.37 -24.68
CA ARG A 203 4.75 9.11 -26.04
C ARG A 203 4.61 7.62 -26.32
N MET A 204 5.54 6.80 -25.83
CA MET A 204 5.50 5.35 -25.96
C MET A 204 4.32 4.75 -25.19
N VAL A 205 4.14 5.12 -23.92
CA VAL A 205 3.01 4.67 -23.09
C VAL A 205 1.68 5.14 -23.68
N TRP A 206 1.59 6.38 -24.14
CA TRP A 206 0.38 6.91 -24.80
C TRP A 206 0.04 6.13 -26.08
N ARG A 207 1.04 5.83 -26.90
CA ARG A 207 0.85 5.05 -28.14
C ARG A 207 0.39 3.62 -27.81
N PHE A 208 0.97 2.98 -26.81
CA PHE A 208 0.54 1.67 -26.33
C PHE A 208 -0.90 1.72 -25.81
N SER A 209 -1.24 2.70 -24.97
CA SER A 209 -2.57 2.87 -24.39
C SER A 209 -3.65 3.01 -25.45
N ARG A 210 -3.35 3.73 -26.54
CA ARG A 210 -4.28 3.84 -27.69
C ARG A 210 -4.43 2.55 -28.49
N ARG A 211 -3.36 1.74 -28.57
CA ARG A 211 -3.43 0.46 -29.33
C ARG A 211 -4.04 -0.65 -28.51
N ALA A 212 -3.76 -0.70 -27.22
CA ALA A 212 -4.25 -1.70 -26.28
C ALA A 212 -5.39 -1.14 -25.39
N THR A 213 -6.34 -0.42 -25.98
CA THR A 213 -7.40 0.32 -25.24
C THR A 213 -8.12 -0.55 -24.22
N TYR A 214 -8.45 -1.80 -24.58
CA TYR A 214 -9.11 -2.71 -23.67
C TYR A 214 -8.27 -3.02 -22.42
N VAL A 215 -6.99 -3.33 -22.61
CA VAL A 215 -6.05 -3.61 -21.51
C VAL A 215 -5.97 -2.40 -20.58
N MET A 216 -5.89 -1.21 -21.16
CA MET A 216 -5.78 0.03 -20.38
C MET A 216 -7.10 0.42 -19.69
N VAL A 217 -8.25 0.12 -20.29
CA VAL A 217 -9.55 0.31 -19.61
C VAL A 217 -9.66 -0.57 -18.37
N LEU A 218 -9.31 -1.86 -18.45
CA LEU A 218 -9.30 -2.74 -17.28
C LEU A 218 -8.30 -2.28 -16.22
N TYR A 219 -7.10 -1.85 -16.67
CA TYR A 219 -6.10 -1.26 -15.77
C TYR A 219 -6.66 -0.07 -15.01
N VAL A 220 -7.23 0.90 -15.71
CA VAL A 220 -7.79 2.13 -15.11
C VAL A 220 -8.96 1.82 -14.19
N LEU A 221 -9.90 0.93 -14.58
CA LEU A 221 -11.01 0.54 -13.72
C LEU A 221 -10.53 -0.10 -12.41
N PHE A 222 -9.50 -0.95 -12.47
CA PHE A 222 -8.91 -1.53 -11.27
C PHE A 222 -8.15 -0.48 -10.43
N SER A 223 -7.41 0.43 -11.06
CA SER A 223 -6.77 1.56 -10.36
C SER A 223 -7.80 2.45 -9.67
N ILE A 224 -8.96 2.71 -10.29
CA ILE A 224 -10.05 3.46 -9.63
C ILE A 224 -10.56 2.71 -8.39
N LEU A 225 -10.67 1.38 -8.43
CA LEU A 225 -10.99 0.60 -7.23
C LEU A 225 -9.96 0.88 -6.12
N LEU A 226 -8.65 0.79 -6.41
CA LEU A 226 -7.60 1.03 -5.42
C LEU A 226 -7.61 2.47 -4.90
N VAL A 227 -7.87 3.44 -5.76
CA VAL A 227 -8.04 4.86 -5.37
C VAL A 227 -9.23 5.01 -4.41
N MET A 228 -10.36 4.39 -4.72
CA MET A 228 -11.57 4.45 -3.87
C MET A 228 -11.35 3.74 -2.53
N THR A 229 -10.66 2.59 -2.50
CA THR A 229 -10.30 1.94 -1.23
C THR A 229 -9.45 2.88 -0.37
N ALA A 230 -8.37 3.45 -0.91
CA ALA A 230 -7.51 4.36 -0.18
C ALA A 230 -8.27 5.61 0.34
N ALA A 231 -9.19 6.14 -0.45
CA ALA A 231 -9.99 7.30 -0.07
C ALA A 231 -10.98 6.97 1.05
N ILE A 232 -11.71 5.84 0.99
CA ILE A 232 -12.65 5.42 2.04
C ILE A 232 -11.89 5.03 3.32
N ASP A 233 -10.75 4.33 3.21
CA ASP A 233 -9.92 3.94 4.34
C ASP A 233 -9.38 5.15 5.12
N SER A 234 -9.26 6.32 4.49
CA SER A 234 -8.88 7.55 5.18
C SER A 234 -9.89 8.01 6.24
N LEU A 235 -11.16 7.61 6.10
CA LEU A 235 -12.23 7.86 7.07
C LEU A 235 -12.46 6.70 8.06
N GLU A 236 -11.70 5.59 7.94
CA GLU A 236 -11.90 4.37 8.72
C GLU A 236 -11.88 4.62 10.24
N ALA A 237 -10.87 5.37 10.72
CA ALA A 237 -10.74 5.70 12.12
C ALA A 237 -11.91 6.56 12.59
N ALA A 238 -12.27 7.60 11.83
CA ALA A 238 -13.40 8.48 12.15
C ALA A 238 -14.73 7.74 12.12
N PHE A 239 -14.99 6.91 11.10
CA PHE A 239 -16.20 6.09 11.04
C PHE A 239 -16.31 5.13 12.23
N SER A 240 -15.20 4.47 12.58
CA SER A 240 -15.17 3.54 13.72
C SER A 240 -15.43 4.23 15.05
N LYS A 241 -14.87 5.43 15.27
CA LYS A 241 -14.98 6.19 16.52
C LYS A 241 -16.28 6.97 16.62
N GLU A 242 -16.63 7.71 15.59
CA GLU A 242 -17.74 8.68 15.65
C GLU A 242 -19.09 8.06 15.24
N VAL A 243 -19.07 7.11 14.28
CA VAL A 243 -20.29 6.49 13.77
C VAL A 243 -20.61 5.19 14.51
N LEU A 244 -19.59 4.31 14.70
CA LEU A 244 -19.79 3.02 15.38
C LEU A 244 -19.54 3.09 16.90
N GLN A 245 -19.03 4.22 17.42
CA GLN A 245 -18.74 4.44 18.85
C GLN A 245 -17.80 3.39 19.45
N LEU A 246 -16.83 2.90 18.65
CA LEU A 246 -15.89 1.89 19.09
C LEU A 246 -14.76 2.51 19.95
N SER A 247 -14.27 1.74 20.92
CA SER A 247 -13.06 2.11 21.66
C SER A 247 -11.81 2.00 20.76
N ASN A 248 -10.72 2.66 21.15
CA ASN A 248 -9.45 2.61 20.43
C ASN A 248 -8.94 1.15 20.26
N SER A 249 -9.09 0.34 21.32
CA SER A 249 -8.72 -1.09 21.28
C SER A 249 -9.59 -1.87 20.28
N THR A 250 -10.90 -1.67 20.31
CA THR A 250 -11.85 -2.35 19.44
C THR A 250 -11.61 -1.97 17.98
N TYR A 251 -11.25 -0.71 17.70
CA TYR A 251 -10.83 -0.29 16.38
C TYR A 251 -9.56 -1.05 15.91
N GLY A 252 -8.54 -1.17 16.75
CA GLY A 252 -7.35 -1.95 16.44
C GLY A 252 -7.67 -3.42 16.10
N TYR A 253 -8.61 -4.04 16.85
CA TYR A 253 -9.07 -5.41 16.55
C TYR A 253 -9.85 -5.48 15.23
N LEU A 254 -10.66 -4.46 14.92
CA LEU A 254 -11.38 -4.40 13.64
C LEU A 254 -10.40 -4.44 12.46
N VAL A 255 -9.35 -3.64 12.50
CA VAL A 255 -8.30 -3.63 11.45
C VAL A 255 -7.52 -4.96 11.42
N SER A 256 -7.31 -5.60 12.57
CA SER A 256 -6.73 -6.96 12.60
C SER A 256 -7.60 -8.01 11.90
N VAL A 257 -8.93 -7.90 12.01
CA VAL A 257 -9.85 -8.78 11.27
C VAL A 257 -9.66 -8.64 9.77
N ALA A 258 -9.46 -7.41 9.28
CA ALA A 258 -9.10 -7.19 7.87
C ALA A 258 -7.78 -7.90 7.49
N GLY A 259 -6.75 -7.77 8.33
CA GLY A 259 -5.49 -8.49 8.14
C GLY A 259 -5.68 -10.01 8.07
N GLY A 260 -6.51 -10.57 8.95
CA GLY A 260 -6.89 -12.00 8.97
C GLY A 260 -7.61 -12.41 7.69
N GLY A 261 -8.57 -11.62 7.23
CA GLY A 261 -9.27 -11.82 5.98
C GLY A 261 -8.31 -11.87 4.78
N PHE A 262 -7.38 -10.92 4.71
CA PHE A 262 -6.38 -10.87 3.64
C PHE A 262 -5.43 -12.07 3.63
N VAL A 263 -4.95 -12.51 4.81
CA VAL A 263 -4.10 -13.70 4.94
C VAL A 263 -4.85 -14.95 4.49
N LEU A 264 -6.08 -15.16 4.97
CA LEU A 264 -6.92 -16.29 4.57
C LEU A 264 -7.22 -16.27 3.06
N GLY A 265 -7.54 -15.10 2.52
CA GLY A 265 -7.74 -14.91 1.10
C GLY A 265 -6.50 -15.26 0.29
N SER A 266 -5.32 -14.83 0.73
CA SER A 266 -4.05 -15.11 0.05
C SER A 266 -3.69 -16.60 0.06
N ILE A 267 -3.90 -17.29 1.19
CA ILE A 267 -3.65 -18.74 1.31
C ILE A 267 -4.59 -19.53 0.40
N LEU A 268 -5.89 -19.19 0.43
CA LEU A 268 -6.87 -19.86 -0.40
C LEU A 268 -6.64 -19.59 -1.88
N ASN A 269 -6.31 -18.35 -2.23
CA ASN A 269 -5.97 -17.96 -3.60
C ASN A 269 -4.74 -18.72 -4.11
N ALA A 270 -3.68 -18.86 -3.32
CA ALA A 270 -2.51 -19.65 -3.71
C ALA A 270 -2.86 -21.12 -4.03
N SER A 271 -3.87 -21.68 -3.34
CA SER A 271 -4.34 -23.04 -3.57
C SER A 271 -5.27 -23.18 -4.78
N LEU A 272 -6.00 -22.11 -5.14
CA LEU A 272 -7.04 -22.13 -6.19
C LEU A 272 -6.60 -21.43 -7.48
N SER A 273 -5.55 -20.62 -7.45
CA SER A 273 -5.12 -19.76 -8.57
C SER A 273 -4.90 -20.52 -9.88
N HIS A 274 -4.42 -21.76 -9.81
CA HIS A 274 -4.21 -22.61 -10.99
C HIS A 274 -5.53 -23.13 -11.62
N LYS A 275 -6.67 -23.01 -10.91
CA LYS A 275 -8.00 -23.44 -11.38
C LYS A 275 -8.86 -22.28 -11.89
N LEU A 276 -8.54 -21.06 -11.48
CA LEU A 276 -9.35 -19.88 -11.75
C LEU A 276 -8.61 -18.93 -12.70
N HIS A 277 -9.31 -18.49 -13.73
CA HIS A 277 -8.76 -17.54 -14.69
C HIS A 277 -8.55 -16.16 -14.02
N HIS A 278 -7.41 -15.50 -14.27
CA HIS A 278 -7.04 -14.23 -13.64
C HIS A 278 -8.09 -13.12 -13.84
N MET A 279 -8.79 -13.09 -15.00
CA MET A 279 -9.86 -12.12 -15.25
C MET A 279 -11.06 -12.30 -14.30
N HIS A 280 -11.40 -13.55 -13.95
CA HIS A 280 -12.47 -13.82 -12.97
C HIS A 280 -12.02 -13.47 -11.56
N LEU A 281 -10.77 -13.77 -11.20
CA LEU A 281 -10.21 -13.37 -9.91
C LEU A 281 -10.24 -11.86 -9.73
N MET A 282 -9.80 -11.10 -10.74
CA MET A 282 -9.82 -9.65 -10.75
C MET A 282 -11.26 -9.10 -10.69
N GLY A 283 -12.14 -9.53 -11.59
CA GLY A 283 -13.48 -8.97 -11.71
C GLY A 283 -14.39 -9.33 -10.53
N PHE A 284 -14.52 -10.62 -10.22
CA PHE A 284 -15.37 -11.09 -9.12
C PHE A 284 -14.80 -10.70 -7.75
N GLY A 285 -13.46 -10.78 -7.59
CA GLY A 285 -12.79 -10.30 -6.39
C GLY A 285 -13.08 -8.82 -6.13
N SER A 286 -13.01 -7.97 -7.16
CA SER A 286 -13.33 -6.54 -7.03
C SER A 286 -14.80 -6.28 -6.65
N LEU A 287 -15.74 -7.06 -7.18
CA LEU A 287 -17.16 -6.99 -6.77
C LEU A 287 -17.35 -7.33 -5.30
N LEU A 288 -16.70 -8.39 -4.82
CA LEU A 288 -16.76 -8.76 -3.41
C LEU A 288 -16.08 -7.71 -2.51
N VAL A 289 -15.01 -7.04 -2.97
CA VAL A 289 -14.39 -5.91 -2.24
C VAL A 289 -15.43 -4.82 -2.00
N SER A 290 -16.11 -4.35 -3.06
CA SER A 290 -17.15 -3.31 -2.91
C SER A 290 -18.34 -3.79 -2.08
N GLY A 291 -18.72 -5.07 -2.18
CA GLY A 291 -19.73 -5.69 -1.30
C GLY A 291 -19.32 -5.62 0.19
N GLY A 292 -18.07 -5.90 0.51
CA GLY A 292 -17.53 -5.78 1.87
C GLY A 292 -17.54 -4.34 2.39
N TYR A 293 -17.19 -3.35 1.55
CA TYR A 293 -17.33 -1.93 1.90
C TYR A 293 -18.78 -1.52 2.12
N LEU A 294 -19.74 -2.03 1.36
CA LEU A 294 -21.16 -1.79 1.60
C LEU A 294 -21.61 -2.38 2.95
N ILE A 295 -21.25 -3.63 3.27
CA ILE A 295 -21.54 -4.22 4.58
C ILE A 295 -20.97 -3.33 5.70
N TYR A 296 -19.72 -2.87 5.55
CA TYR A 296 -19.09 -1.96 6.50
C TYR A 296 -19.84 -0.63 6.62
N SER A 297 -20.21 0.01 5.51
CA SER A 297 -20.84 1.32 5.49
C SER A 297 -22.24 1.35 6.15
N PHE A 298 -22.98 0.23 6.07
CA PHE A 298 -24.27 0.04 6.73
C PHE A 298 -24.17 -0.56 8.13
N SER A 299 -22.96 -0.79 8.65
CA SER A 299 -22.80 -1.34 10.00
C SER A 299 -23.23 -0.35 11.08
N GLU A 300 -23.79 -0.90 12.17
CA GLU A 300 -24.19 -0.17 13.37
C GLU A 300 -23.36 -0.58 14.60
N GLY A 301 -22.42 -1.51 14.43
CA GLY A 301 -21.57 -2.00 15.50
C GLY A 301 -20.43 -2.86 15.01
N PHE A 302 -19.63 -3.32 15.96
CA PHE A 302 -18.39 -4.06 15.69
C PHE A 302 -18.59 -5.30 14.81
N LEU A 303 -19.58 -6.15 15.11
CA LEU A 303 -19.72 -7.46 14.46
C LEU A 303 -19.95 -7.33 12.94
N LEU A 304 -20.90 -6.47 12.53
CA LEU A 304 -21.19 -6.27 11.12
C LEU A 304 -20.05 -5.57 10.40
N ALA A 305 -19.39 -4.60 11.05
CA ALA A 305 -18.20 -3.97 10.54
C ALA A 305 -17.06 -4.99 10.32
N ALA A 306 -16.84 -5.88 11.30
CA ALA A 306 -15.84 -6.95 11.22
C ALA A 306 -16.11 -7.93 10.06
N ILE A 307 -17.38 -8.29 9.83
CA ILE A 307 -17.77 -9.11 8.67
C ILE A 307 -17.44 -8.36 7.37
N GLY A 308 -17.78 -7.06 7.29
CA GLY A 308 -17.43 -6.23 6.13
C GLY A 308 -15.92 -6.23 5.86
N PHE A 309 -15.12 -5.99 6.90
CA PHE A 309 -13.65 -5.99 6.83
C PHE A 309 -13.07 -7.35 6.44
N ALA A 310 -13.59 -8.43 6.99
CA ALA A 310 -13.17 -9.78 6.63
C ALA A 310 -13.44 -10.06 5.15
N VAL A 311 -14.65 -9.73 4.66
CA VAL A 311 -15.07 -9.95 3.27
C VAL A 311 -14.25 -9.10 2.30
N LEU A 312 -14.14 -7.78 2.55
CA LEU A 312 -13.40 -6.89 1.64
C LEU A 312 -11.92 -7.28 1.52
N SER A 313 -11.25 -7.58 2.64
CA SER A 313 -9.83 -7.90 2.65
C SER A 313 -9.55 -9.30 2.09
N PHE A 314 -10.40 -10.28 2.39
CA PHE A 314 -10.35 -11.59 1.77
C PHE A 314 -10.46 -11.50 0.25
N ALA A 315 -11.43 -10.75 -0.24
CA ALA A 315 -11.67 -10.55 -1.67
C ALA A 315 -10.56 -9.74 -2.35
N LEU A 316 -9.97 -8.77 -1.64
CA LEU A 316 -8.87 -7.95 -2.15
C LEU A 316 -7.65 -8.80 -2.51
N ALA A 317 -7.34 -9.86 -1.73
CA ALA A 317 -6.26 -10.79 -2.06
C ALA A 317 -6.46 -11.49 -3.40
N PHE A 318 -7.70 -11.83 -3.76
CA PHE A 318 -8.03 -12.41 -5.06
C PHE A 318 -7.97 -11.36 -6.17
N ALA A 319 -8.56 -10.18 -5.94
CA ALA A 319 -8.62 -9.10 -6.91
C ALA A 319 -7.22 -8.62 -7.31
N THR A 320 -6.33 -8.41 -6.34
CA THR A 320 -4.95 -7.96 -6.58
C THR A 320 -4.12 -9.02 -7.31
N THR A 321 -4.22 -10.29 -6.93
CA THR A 321 -3.52 -11.37 -7.65
C THR A 321 -4.00 -11.49 -9.09
N GLY A 322 -5.32 -11.38 -9.30
CA GLY A 322 -5.91 -11.38 -10.65
C GLY A 322 -5.37 -10.22 -11.50
N PHE A 323 -5.31 -9.03 -10.93
CA PHE A 323 -4.77 -7.84 -11.59
C PHE A 323 -3.27 -7.94 -11.87
N GLU A 324 -2.46 -8.39 -10.93
CA GLU A 324 -1.01 -8.55 -11.13
C GLU A 324 -0.71 -9.54 -12.25
N THR A 325 -1.45 -10.66 -12.30
CA THR A 325 -1.32 -11.64 -13.38
C THR A 325 -1.74 -11.04 -14.72
N PHE A 326 -2.88 -10.35 -14.77
CA PHE A 326 -3.34 -9.63 -15.94
C PHE A 326 -2.31 -8.61 -16.44
N TYR A 327 -1.73 -7.82 -15.54
CA TYR A 327 -0.69 -6.83 -15.83
C TYR A 327 0.54 -7.48 -16.46
N GLN A 328 1.02 -8.59 -15.89
CA GLN A 328 2.20 -9.31 -16.38
C GLN A 328 1.98 -9.98 -17.74
N GLU A 329 0.77 -10.46 -18.02
CA GLU A 329 0.46 -11.16 -19.28
C GLU A 329 0.17 -10.21 -20.44
N HIS A 330 -0.39 -9.01 -20.18
CA HIS A 330 -0.90 -8.14 -21.24
C HIS A 330 -0.04 -6.90 -21.49
N ILE A 331 0.87 -6.54 -20.59
CA ILE A 331 1.77 -5.41 -20.79
C ILE A 331 3.17 -5.94 -21.11
N PRO A 332 3.73 -5.58 -22.30
CA PRO A 332 5.07 -6.01 -22.68
C PRO A 332 6.13 -5.63 -21.65
N ALA A 333 7.02 -6.55 -21.30
CA ALA A 333 8.05 -6.36 -20.28
C ALA A 333 8.95 -5.13 -20.55
N VAL A 334 9.18 -4.79 -21.82
CA VAL A 334 10.00 -3.64 -22.24
C VAL A 334 9.41 -2.29 -21.81
N ILE A 335 8.07 -2.17 -21.73
CA ILE A 335 7.37 -0.92 -21.37
C ILE A 335 6.68 -1.01 -20.01
N MET A 336 6.69 -2.17 -19.38
CA MET A 336 5.97 -2.45 -18.13
C MET A 336 6.32 -1.45 -17.02
N GLY A 337 7.61 -1.17 -16.83
CA GLY A 337 8.07 -0.20 -15.85
C GLY A 337 7.59 1.24 -16.14
N ARG A 338 7.59 1.64 -17.43
CA ARG A 338 7.11 2.97 -17.86
C ARG A 338 5.59 3.12 -17.65
N VAL A 339 4.82 2.10 -18.02
CA VAL A 339 3.37 2.06 -17.77
C VAL A 339 3.09 2.15 -16.28
N GLY A 340 3.74 1.33 -15.45
CA GLY A 340 3.59 1.36 -13.99
C GLY A 340 3.96 2.70 -13.37
N SER A 341 5.03 3.34 -13.83
CA SER A 341 5.45 4.66 -13.31
C SER A 341 4.47 5.77 -13.68
N ILE A 342 4.06 5.85 -14.95
CA ILE A 342 3.19 6.93 -15.43
C ILE A 342 1.78 6.78 -14.86
N TYR A 343 1.20 5.58 -14.91
CA TYR A 343 -0.13 5.34 -14.35
C TYR A 343 -0.12 5.35 -12.81
N GLY A 344 0.95 4.89 -12.17
CA GLY A 344 1.13 5.01 -10.72
C GLY A 344 1.20 6.46 -10.24
N LEU A 345 1.81 7.37 -11.04
CA LEU A 345 1.80 8.80 -10.75
C LEU A 345 0.37 9.37 -10.87
N LEU A 346 -0.37 9.00 -11.93
CA LEU A 346 -1.77 9.40 -12.10
C LEU A 346 -2.64 8.85 -10.96
N GLU A 347 -2.45 7.60 -10.57
CA GLU A 347 -3.13 6.96 -9.43
C GLU A 347 -2.84 7.73 -8.13
N GLY A 348 -1.58 8.09 -7.86
CA GLY A 348 -1.21 8.89 -6.70
C GLY A 348 -1.91 10.25 -6.65
N VAL A 349 -2.02 10.94 -7.79
CA VAL A 349 -2.77 12.20 -7.90
C VAL A 349 -4.27 11.97 -7.65
N LEU A 350 -4.85 10.91 -8.24
CA LEU A 350 -6.25 10.57 -8.02
C LEU A 350 -6.54 10.18 -6.57
N VAL A 351 -5.63 9.47 -5.89
CA VAL A 351 -5.74 9.19 -4.45
C VAL A 351 -5.80 10.49 -3.66
N ILE A 352 -4.90 11.44 -3.92
CA ILE A 352 -4.91 12.74 -3.23
C ILE A 352 -6.26 13.44 -3.44
N LEU A 353 -6.70 13.59 -4.69
CA LEU A 353 -7.94 14.30 -5.03
C LEU A 353 -9.16 13.62 -4.41
N SER A 354 -9.29 12.30 -4.55
CA SER A 354 -10.43 11.53 -4.02
C SER A 354 -10.46 11.54 -2.49
N THR A 355 -9.31 11.41 -1.84
CA THR A 355 -9.18 11.44 -0.38
C THR A 355 -9.58 12.81 0.17
N VAL A 356 -9.12 13.90 -0.44
CA VAL A 356 -9.53 15.26 -0.05
C VAL A 356 -11.03 15.47 -0.27
N LEU A 357 -11.57 15.04 -1.42
CA LEU A 357 -13.00 15.16 -1.73
C LEU A 357 -13.86 14.43 -0.69
N ILE A 358 -13.50 13.20 -0.35
CA ILE A 358 -14.18 12.37 0.64
C ILE A 358 -14.07 12.99 2.04
N GLY A 359 -12.89 13.50 2.42
CA GLY A 359 -12.68 14.16 3.71
C GLY A 359 -13.51 15.43 3.87
N VAL A 360 -13.49 16.31 2.88
CA VAL A 360 -14.32 17.52 2.86
C VAL A 360 -15.81 17.16 2.87
N GLY A 361 -16.21 16.16 2.10
CA GLY A 361 -17.58 15.66 2.09
C GLY A 361 -18.04 15.15 3.46
N ALA A 362 -17.16 14.46 4.20
CA ALA A 362 -17.44 13.97 5.54
C ALA A 362 -17.68 15.09 6.57
N GLU A 363 -16.92 16.18 6.45
CA GLU A 363 -17.10 17.39 7.29
C GLU A 363 -18.40 18.14 6.96
N LEU A 364 -18.74 18.29 5.68
CA LEU A 364 -19.88 19.09 5.23
C LEU A 364 -21.22 18.39 5.37
N VAL A 365 -21.26 17.06 5.23
CA VAL A 365 -22.52 16.29 5.22
C VAL A 365 -22.57 15.33 6.40
N SER A 366 -21.91 14.20 6.29
CA SER A 366 -21.67 13.22 7.38
C SER A 366 -20.70 12.13 6.90
N ILE A 367 -19.94 11.56 7.82
CA ILE A 367 -19.02 10.46 7.56
C ILE A 367 -19.76 9.26 6.97
N ARG A 368 -20.89 8.84 7.60
CA ARG A 368 -21.68 7.68 7.14
C ARG A 368 -22.18 7.86 5.71
N PHE A 369 -22.75 9.02 5.41
CA PHE A 369 -23.26 9.30 4.06
C PHE A 369 -22.18 9.20 2.99
N VAL A 370 -21.01 9.79 3.26
CA VAL A 370 -19.89 9.81 2.31
C VAL A 370 -19.30 8.42 2.11
N VAL A 371 -19.18 7.61 3.17
CA VAL A 371 -18.71 6.22 3.07
C VAL A 371 -19.69 5.36 2.28
N ILE A 372 -21.01 5.51 2.50
CA ILE A 372 -22.06 4.83 1.71
C ILE A 372 -21.97 5.25 0.24
N ALA A 373 -21.96 6.56 -0.05
CA ALA A 373 -21.89 7.07 -1.41
C ALA A 373 -20.62 6.60 -2.14
N GLY A 374 -19.47 6.65 -1.47
CA GLY A 374 -18.20 6.13 -1.99
C GLY A 374 -18.26 4.64 -2.30
N SER A 375 -18.83 3.83 -1.38
CA SER A 375 -19.00 2.39 -1.57
C SER A 375 -19.95 2.05 -2.72
N MET A 376 -20.99 2.85 -2.93
CA MET A 376 -21.92 2.69 -4.06
C MET A 376 -21.27 3.04 -5.40
N ILE A 377 -20.49 4.12 -5.45
CA ILE A 377 -19.70 4.48 -6.64
C ILE A 377 -18.69 3.37 -6.94
N MET A 378 -17.98 2.87 -5.92
CA MET A 378 -17.06 1.74 -6.04
C MET A 378 -17.77 0.50 -6.61
N LEU A 379 -18.96 0.17 -6.12
CA LEU A 379 -19.76 -0.94 -6.67
C LEU A 379 -20.06 -0.72 -8.15
N GLY A 380 -20.47 0.47 -8.56
CA GLY A 380 -20.71 0.79 -9.97
C GLY A 380 -19.48 0.54 -10.84
N VAL A 381 -18.30 1.00 -10.39
CA VAL A 381 -17.02 0.79 -11.10
C VAL A 381 -16.67 -0.70 -11.16
N THR A 382 -16.83 -1.45 -10.07
CA THR A 382 -16.50 -2.88 -10.03
C THR A 382 -17.47 -3.75 -10.82
N VAL A 383 -18.74 -3.36 -10.94
CA VAL A 383 -19.70 -3.98 -11.86
C VAL A 383 -19.24 -3.80 -13.31
N ILE A 384 -18.85 -2.59 -13.70
CA ILE A 384 -18.31 -2.34 -15.04
C ILE A 384 -17.04 -3.16 -15.27
N LEU A 385 -16.14 -3.21 -14.28
CA LEU A 385 -14.91 -4.01 -14.34
C LEU A 385 -15.23 -5.51 -14.50
N TYR A 386 -16.17 -6.04 -13.72
CA TYR A 386 -16.60 -7.45 -13.80
C TYR A 386 -17.17 -7.79 -15.17
N ILE A 387 -18.13 -6.99 -15.67
CA ILE A 387 -18.72 -7.19 -16.99
C ILE A 387 -17.66 -7.12 -18.08
N SER A 388 -16.74 -6.14 -17.99
CA SER A 388 -15.67 -5.96 -18.97
C SER A 388 -14.67 -7.11 -18.95
N SER A 389 -14.30 -7.61 -17.76
CA SER A 389 -13.32 -8.71 -17.61
C SER A 389 -13.86 -10.08 -18.01
N THR A 390 -15.18 -10.30 -17.91
CA THR A 390 -15.80 -11.61 -18.19
C THR A 390 -16.38 -11.75 -19.60
N ARG A 391 -16.45 -10.68 -20.37
CA ARG A 391 -17.04 -10.68 -21.69
C ARG A 391 -16.15 -11.41 -22.72
N ASN A 392 -16.56 -12.61 -23.17
CA ASN A 392 -15.84 -13.45 -24.14
C ASN A 392 -15.49 -12.77 -25.48
N TYR A 393 -16.16 -11.68 -25.83
CA TYR A 393 -15.89 -10.88 -27.02
C TYR A 393 -14.45 -10.32 -27.03
N TRP A 394 -13.93 -9.94 -25.86
CA TRP A 394 -12.65 -9.31 -25.71
C TRP A 394 -11.47 -10.30 -25.68
N GLU A 395 -11.69 -11.55 -25.27
CA GLU A 395 -10.67 -12.61 -25.37
C GLU A 395 -10.25 -12.88 -26.82
N LYS A 396 -11.22 -12.84 -27.76
CA LYS A 396 -10.92 -12.97 -29.20
C LYS A 396 -10.14 -11.79 -29.75
N GLN A 397 -10.37 -10.59 -29.27
CA GLN A 397 -9.65 -9.38 -29.69
C GLN A 397 -8.24 -9.33 -29.13
N LEU A 398 -8.02 -9.81 -27.88
CA LEU A 398 -6.71 -9.95 -27.26
C LEU A 398 -5.83 -10.97 -28.00
N ARG A 399 -6.36 -12.13 -28.37
CA ARG A 399 -5.64 -13.13 -29.21
C ARG A 399 -5.24 -12.54 -30.56
N ARG A 400 -6.11 -11.79 -31.21
CA ARG A 400 -5.85 -11.15 -32.51
C ARG A 400 -4.76 -10.06 -32.42
N ASN A 401 -4.72 -9.33 -31.32
CA ASN A 401 -3.70 -8.31 -31.09
C ASN A 401 -2.33 -8.89 -30.70
N SER A 402 -2.29 -9.99 -29.94
CA SER A 402 -1.04 -10.69 -29.61
C SER A 402 -0.38 -11.33 -30.84
N GLU A 403 -1.17 -11.83 -31.79
CA GLU A 403 -0.67 -12.35 -33.07
C GLU A 403 -0.10 -11.24 -33.99
N CYS A 404 -0.63 -10.02 -33.90
CA CYS A 404 -0.08 -8.88 -34.65
C CYS A 404 1.20 -8.28 -34.05
N TYR A 405 1.52 -8.56 -32.78
CA TYR A 405 2.76 -8.08 -32.12
C TYR A 405 3.94 -9.03 -32.25
N ASN A 406 3.67 -10.31 -32.58
CA ASN A 406 4.69 -11.33 -32.79
C ASN A 406 5.09 -11.47 -34.29
N LYS A 407 4.51 -10.67 -35.17
CA LYS A 407 4.92 -10.43 -36.55
C LYS A 407 5.55 -9.03 -36.69
#